data_9ab22381204cee76bfc64b3e89b40510
#
_entry.id   9ab22381204cee76bfc64b3e89b40510
#
_cell.length_a   1.000
_cell.length_b   1.000
_cell.length_c   1.000
_cell.angle_alpha   90.00
_cell.angle_beta   90.00
_cell.angle_gamma   90.00
#
_symmetry.space_group_name_H-M   'P 1'
#
loop_
_entity.id
_entity.type
_entity.pdbx_description
1 polymer ?
#
loop_
_entity_poly.entity_id
_entity_poly.type
_entity_poly.pdbx_seq_one_letter_code
_entity_poly.pdbx_strand_id
1 'polypeptide(L)'
;MAPVARRRPVAVIGLGCIGGSLARALVAQGVDVQAWSSSSSDRERAARAGVRVAGDDGDGGAAATTEASQIVLAVPVSSIASVARVALAHAAPDALVLHVGGLQRADSLRLDDVLRQRVLGTHPLAGSHQSGFDASRPDLFVGCSVSIEARAPAESRSTAEWLWRTVGASRIEYRDAEQHDRLMAWVSHLPQLTATALAATLAEHGVDGATVGPGARDTTRLAASSYALWHDLVRGSPREMAFALDALAQTLMDLRDALAADDGDRAEALWEAGRLWRARAERAT
;
A
#
# COMPACT_ATOMS: atom_id res chain seq x y z
N MET A 1 -13.76 -40.08 14.80
CA MET A 1 -13.33 -38.86 14.09
C MET A 1 -12.43 -38.06 15.01
N ALA A 2 -11.17 -37.92 14.73
CA ALA A 2 -10.31 -37.00 15.45
C ALA A 2 -10.82 -35.56 15.25
N PRO A 3 -10.80 -34.69 16.28
CA PRO A 3 -11.22 -33.31 16.11
C PRO A 3 -10.29 -32.66 15.08
N VAL A 4 -10.87 -32.10 14.01
CA VAL A 4 -10.13 -31.26 13.07
C VAL A 4 -9.51 -30.14 13.90
N ALA A 5 -8.17 -30.14 14.01
CA ALA A 5 -7.46 -29.10 14.74
C ALA A 5 -7.95 -27.75 14.20
N ARG A 6 -8.57 -26.95 15.07
CA ARG A 6 -9.10 -25.64 14.70
C ARG A 6 -7.92 -24.82 14.16
N ARG A 7 -7.94 -24.46 12.90
CA ARG A 7 -6.91 -23.57 12.35
C ARG A 7 -6.95 -22.27 13.14
N ARG A 8 -5.78 -21.84 13.63
CA ARG A 8 -5.67 -20.58 14.38
C ARG A 8 -6.07 -19.42 13.46
N PRO A 9 -6.74 -18.38 13.98
CA PRO A 9 -7.24 -17.27 13.17
C PRO A 9 -6.11 -16.44 12.55
N VAL A 10 -6.47 -15.66 11.52
CA VAL A 10 -5.68 -14.54 11.03
C VAL A 10 -6.16 -13.29 11.76
N ALA A 11 -5.26 -12.57 12.43
CA ALA A 11 -5.56 -11.27 13.01
C ALA A 11 -5.33 -10.16 11.98
N VAL A 12 -6.24 -9.20 11.89
CA VAL A 12 -6.09 -7.99 11.06
C VAL A 12 -6.20 -6.77 11.96
N ILE A 13 -5.11 -6.03 12.09
CA ILE A 13 -5.01 -4.81 12.91
C ILE A 13 -5.02 -3.59 12.01
N GLY A 14 -6.06 -2.76 12.16
CA GLY A 14 -6.39 -1.65 11.26
C GLY A 14 -7.47 -2.05 10.25
N LEU A 15 -8.63 -1.38 10.30
CA LEU A 15 -9.81 -1.67 9.49
C LEU A 15 -10.13 -0.52 8.51
N GLY A 16 -9.09 0.12 7.99
CA GLY A 16 -9.22 1.05 6.87
C GLY A 16 -9.50 0.35 5.53
N CYS A 17 -9.30 1.05 4.42
CA CYS A 17 -9.50 0.49 3.07
C CYS A 17 -8.78 -0.84 2.86
N ILE A 18 -7.48 -0.94 3.19
CA ILE A 18 -6.68 -2.15 2.98
C ILE A 18 -7.05 -3.25 3.97
N GLY A 19 -6.98 -2.97 5.28
CA GLY A 19 -7.23 -4.00 6.31
C GLY A 19 -8.68 -4.46 6.33
N GLY A 20 -9.64 -3.55 6.12
CA GLY A 20 -11.05 -3.91 5.97
C GLY A 20 -11.30 -4.79 4.75
N SER A 21 -10.67 -4.49 3.61
CA SER A 21 -10.74 -5.32 2.41
C SER A 21 -10.14 -6.70 2.64
N LEU A 22 -8.97 -6.77 3.29
CA LEU A 22 -8.31 -8.03 3.61
C LEU A 22 -9.18 -8.90 4.53
N ALA A 23 -9.70 -8.32 5.61
CA ALA A 23 -10.57 -9.04 6.54
C ALA A 23 -11.81 -9.60 5.84
N ARG A 24 -12.48 -8.78 5.03
CA ARG A 24 -13.67 -9.19 4.25
C ARG A 24 -13.35 -10.26 3.21
N ALA A 25 -12.23 -10.12 2.49
CA ALA A 25 -11.79 -11.10 1.49
C ALA A 25 -11.50 -12.45 2.14
N LEU A 26 -10.75 -12.48 3.26
CA LEU A 26 -10.44 -13.70 3.99
C LEU A 26 -11.70 -14.40 4.55
N VAL A 27 -12.62 -13.63 5.13
CA VAL A 27 -13.91 -14.16 5.61
C VAL A 27 -14.69 -14.78 4.44
N ALA A 28 -14.73 -14.14 3.28
CA ALA A 28 -15.39 -14.67 2.09
C ALA A 28 -14.77 -16.00 1.60
N GLN A 29 -13.50 -16.25 1.89
CA GLN A 29 -12.80 -17.51 1.61
C GLN A 29 -12.88 -18.53 2.75
N GLY A 30 -13.72 -18.27 3.78
CA GLY A 30 -13.91 -19.17 4.91
C GLY A 30 -12.73 -19.22 5.89
N VAL A 31 -11.82 -18.24 5.86
CA VAL A 31 -10.72 -18.11 6.82
C VAL A 31 -11.27 -17.52 8.12
N ASP A 32 -10.88 -18.10 9.26
CA ASP A 32 -11.20 -17.53 10.57
C ASP A 32 -10.39 -16.24 10.77
N VAL A 33 -11.09 -15.11 10.87
CA VAL A 33 -10.48 -13.78 11.00
C VAL A 33 -10.89 -13.16 12.31
N GLN A 34 -9.94 -12.58 13.03
CA GLN A 34 -10.19 -11.71 14.16
C GLN A 34 -9.58 -10.33 13.87
N ALA A 35 -10.39 -9.28 13.90
CA ALA A 35 -9.95 -7.95 13.50
C ALA A 35 -10.05 -6.94 14.64
N TRP A 36 -9.23 -5.90 14.58
CA TRP A 36 -9.32 -4.76 15.49
C TRP A 36 -8.89 -3.46 14.80
N SER A 37 -9.44 -2.34 15.26
CA SER A 37 -9.06 -0.99 14.84
C SER A 37 -9.25 -0.02 16.02
N SER A 38 -8.44 1.02 16.10
CA SER A 38 -8.62 2.12 17.07
C SER A 38 -9.92 2.91 16.81
N SER A 39 -10.41 2.92 15.58
CA SER A 39 -11.67 3.55 15.20
C SER A 39 -12.86 2.67 15.61
N SER A 40 -13.66 3.11 16.58
CA SER A 40 -14.88 2.41 17.00
C SER A 40 -15.89 2.29 15.85
N SER A 41 -16.03 3.34 15.04
CA SER A 41 -16.93 3.34 13.89
C SER A 41 -16.53 2.33 12.82
N ASP A 42 -15.21 2.13 12.58
CA ASP A 42 -14.74 1.10 11.64
C ASP A 42 -14.96 -0.31 12.21
N ARG A 43 -14.76 -0.50 13.54
CA ARG A 43 -15.09 -1.77 14.20
C ARG A 43 -16.55 -2.13 14.06
N GLU A 44 -17.47 -1.19 14.31
CA GLU A 44 -18.91 -1.41 14.16
C GLU A 44 -19.32 -1.75 12.72
N ARG A 45 -18.73 -1.04 11.73
CA ARG A 45 -19.00 -1.33 10.31
C ARG A 45 -18.48 -2.69 9.89
N ALA A 46 -17.29 -3.06 10.35
CA ALA A 46 -16.69 -4.37 10.10
C ALA A 46 -17.55 -5.50 10.69
N ALA A 47 -18.03 -5.34 11.94
CA ALA A 47 -18.92 -6.29 12.57
C ALA A 47 -20.24 -6.46 11.79
N ARG A 48 -20.84 -5.36 11.33
CA ARG A 48 -22.05 -5.41 10.45
C ARG A 48 -21.78 -6.09 9.11
N ALA A 49 -20.53 -6.03 8.61
CA ALA A 49 -20.11 -6.72 7.39
C ALA A 49 -19.71 -8.19 7.63
N GLY A 50 -19.93 -8.74 8.83
CA GLY A 50 -19.66 -10.15 9.17
C GLY A 50 -18.22 -10.46 9.56
N VAL A 51 -17.37 -9.45 9.79
CA VAL A 51 -16.03 -9.63 10.32
C VAL A 51 -16.10 -9.75 11.84
N ARG A 52 -15.49 -10.80 12.41
CA ARG A 52 -15.38 -10.93 13.86
C ARG A 52 -14.38 -9.89 14.39
N VAL A 53 -14.87 -9.00 15.24
CA VAL A 53 -14.07 -7.89 15.81
C VAL A 53 -13.81 -8.16 17.28
N ALA A 54 -12.55 -8.03 17.71
CA ALA A 54 -12.17 -8.07 19.11
C ALA A 54 -12.70 -6.83 19.85
N GLY A 55 -13.06 -7.01 21.13
CA GLY A 55 -13.47 -5.92 22.00
C GLY A 55 -12.37 -4.87 22.18
N ASP A 56 -12.76 -3.71 22.67
CA ASP A 56 -11.82 -2.64 23.07
C ASP A 56 -11.35 -2.96 24.51
N ASP A 57 -10.20 -3.59 24.59
CA ASP A 57 -9.55 -3.96 25.85
C ASP A 57 -8.58 -2.90 26.39
N GLY A 58 -8.49 -1.75 25.71
CA GLY A 58 -7.53 -0.68 26.01
C GLY A 58 -6.09 -0.99 25.62
N ASP A 59 -5.79 -2.22 25.18
CA ASP A 59 -4.44 -2.70 24.85
C ASP A 59 -4.12 -2.72 23.35
N GLY A 60 -4.75 -1.84 22.58
CA GLY A 60 -4.39 -1.64 21.18
C GLY A 60 -4.61 -2.83 20.25
N GLY A 61 -5.56 -3.72 20.58
CA GLY A 61 -5.90 -4.91 19.81
C GLY A 61 -5.14 -6.18 20.23
N ALA A 62 -4.55 -6.20 21.41
CA ALA A 62 -3.86 -7.35 21.97
C ALA A 62 -4.74 -8.62 21.94
N ALA A 63 -6.01 -8.51 22.35
CA ALA A 63 -6.95 -9.64 22.33
C ALA A 63 -7.15 -10.24 20.92
N ALA A 64 -7.02 -9.45 19.86
CA ALA A 64 -7.09 -9.96 18.49
C ALA A 64 -5.89 -10.82 18.09
N THR A 65 -4.74 -10.64 18.74
CA THR A 65 -3.47 -11.27 18.35
C THR A 65 -3.14 -12.55 19.10
N THR A 66 -3.72 -12.76 20.29
CA THR A 66 -3.33 -13.82 21.26
C THR A 66 -3.38 -15.24 20.67
N GLU A 67 -4.41 -15.57 19.89
CA GLU A 67 -4.57 -16.90 19.29
C GLU A 67 -4.19 -16.94 17.81
N ALA A 68 -3.76 -15.82 17.24
CA ALA A 68 -3.51 -15.73 15.81
C ALA A 68 -2.27 -16.51 15.36
N SER A 69 -2.35 -17.15 14.19
CA SER A 69 -1.18 -17.75 13.51
C SER A 69 -0.47 -16.72 12.62
N GLN A 70 -1.22 -15.76 12.13
CA GLN A 70 -0.72 -14.64 11.33
C GLN A 70 -1.36 -13.35 11.82
N ILE A 71 -0.58 -12.29 11.92
CA ILE A 71 -1.03 -10.97 12.35
C ILE A 71 -0.66 -9.96 11.27
N VAL A 72 -1.66 -9.36 10.66
CA VAL A 72 -1.49 -8.38 9.57
C VAL A 72 -1.71 -6.98 10.11
N LEU A 73 -0.66 -6.16 10.05
CA LEU A 73 -0.69 -4.76 10.46
C LEU A 73 -1.04 -3.88 9.25
N ALA A 74 -2.31 -3.48 9.16
CA ALA A 74 -2.83 -2.59 8.13
C ALA A 74 -3.08 -1.18 8.69
N VAL A 75 -2.06 -0.64 9.33
CA VAL A 75 -2.04 0.66 10.01
C VAL A 75 -1.13 1.65 9.28
N PRO A 76 -1.22 2.97 9.55
CA PRO A 76 -0.29 3.95 9.00
C PRO A 76 1.17 3.55 9.25
N VAL A 77 2.05 3.91 8.30
CA VAL A 77 3.49 3.56 8.34
C VAL A 77 4.12 3.99 9.67
N SER A 78 3.81 5.18 10.15
CA SER A 78 4.29 5.73 11.43
C SER A 78 3.88 4.92 12.66
N SER A 79 2.83 4.10 12.56
CA SER A 79 2.29 3.30 13.67
C SER A 79 2.77 1.85 13.63
N ILE A 80 3.40 1.37 12.55
CA ILE A 80 3.76 -0.05 12.38
C ILE A 80 4.62 -0.54 13.53
N ALA A 81 5.68 0.19 13.89
CA ALA A 81 6.61 -0.23 14.95
C ALA A 81 5.93 -0.36 16.33
N SER A 82 5.09 0.61 16.71
CA SER A 82 4.39 0.59 18.00
C SER A 82 3.36 -0.54 18.06
N VAL A 83 2.57 -0.70 17.00
CA VAL A 83 1.55 -1.76 16.92
C VAL A 83 2.21 -3.15 16.85
N ALA A 84 3.34 -3.29 16.15
CA ALA A 84 4.11 -4.53 16.11
C ALA A 84 4.60 -4.95 17.49
N ARG A 85 5.07 -4.01 18.33
CA ARG A 85 5.48 -4.31 19.71
C ARG A 85 4.32 -4.84 20.54
N VAL A 86 3.15 -4.20 20.46
CA VAL A 86 1.95 -4.68 21.15
C VAL A 86 1.56 -6.07 20.66
N ALA A 87 1.51 -6.27 19.35
CA ALA A 87 1.17 -7.55 18.75
C ALA A 87 2.12 -8.67 19.22
N LEU A 88 3.45 -8.44 19.16
CA LEU A 88 4.46 -9.43 19.54
C LEU A 88 4.48 -9.73 21.04
N ALA A 89 4.06 -8.79 21.90
CA ALA A 89 3.98 -9.01 23.34
C ALA A 89 2.87 -10.01 23.74
N HIS A 90 1.83 -10.15 22.90
CA HIS A 90 0.65 -10.98 23.19
C HIS A 90 0.49 -12.15 22.22
N ALA A 91 1.17 -12.13 21.08
CA ALA A 91 1.10 -13.20 20.11
C ALA A 91 1.80 -14.47 20.57
N ALA A 92 1.37 -15.61 20.05
CA ALA A 92 2.10 -16.86 20.21
C ALA A 92 3.53 -16.74 19.61
N PRO A 93 4.53 -17.45 20.19
CA PRO A 93 5.93 -17.34 19.75
C PRO A 93 6.16 -17.65 18.26
N ASP A 94 5.33 -18.52 17.70
CA ASP A 94 5.37 -18.97 16.30
C ASP A 94 4.47 -18.16 15.36
N ALA A 95 3.76 -17.13 15.86
CA ALA A 95 2.92 -16.29 15.03
C ALA A 95 3.77 -15.44 14.05
N LEU A 96 3.35 -15.41 12.79
CA LEU A 96 3.95 -14.53 11.79
C LEU A 96 3.30 -13.15 11.87
N VAL A 97 4.11 -12.12 12.15
CA VAL A 97 3.68 -10.73 12.09
C VAL A 97 4.11 -10.14 10.75
N LEU A 98 3.18 -9.55 10.01
CA LEU A 98 3.47 -8.89 8.74
C LEU A 98 2.78 -7.53 8.66
N HIS A 99 3.34 -6.60 7.88
CA HIS A 99 2.70 -5.31 7.60
C HIS A 99 2.42 -5.15 6.12
N VAL A 100 1.50 -4.23 5.80
CA VAL A 100 1.08 -3.91 4.42
C VAL A 100 1.44 -2.48 4.02
N GLY A 101 2.38 -1.87 4.74
CA GLY A 101 2.79 -0.49 4.51
C GLY A 101 3.47 -0.27 3.17
N GLY A 102 3.25 0.92 2.60
CA GLY A 102 3.84 1.34 1.31
C GLY A 102 5.35 1.62 1.35
N LEU A 103 6.00 1.55 2.53
CA LEU A 103 7.45 1.57 2.72
C LEU A 103 7.89 0.29 3.40
N GLN A 104 9.10 -0.17 3.05
CA GLN A 104 9.64 -1.45 3.53
C GLN A 104 10.94 -1.28 4.33
N ARG A 105 11.70 -0.19 4.13
CA ARG A 105 12.95 0.02 4.84
C ARG A 105 12.71 0.20 6.35
N ALA A 106 13.53 -0.48 7.13
CA ALA A 106 13.39 -0.52 8.58
C ALA A 106 13.58 0.85 9.25
N ASP A 107 14.43 1.72 8.71
CA ASP A 107 14.61 3.10 9.18
C ASP A 107 13.36 3.95 8.92
N SER A 108 12.75 3.84 7.74
CA SER A 108 11.47 4.50 7.41
C SER A 108 10.33 4.03 8.31
N LEU A 109 10.32 2.74 8.67
CA LEU A 109 9.34 2.11 9.56
C LEU A 109 9.68 2.25 11.04
N ARG A 110 10.86 2.78 11.39
CA ARG A 110 11.39 2.87 12.77
C ARG A 110 11.46 1.52 13.49
N LEU A 111 11.81 0.46 12.76
CA LEU A 111 11.98 -0.87 13.32
C LEU A 111 13.37 -0.99 13.96
N ASP A 112 13.41 -1.37 15.22
CA ASP A 112 14.64 -1.82 15.89
C ASP A 112 15.04 -3.23 15.44
N ASP A 113 16.17 -3.74 15.90
CA ASP A 113 16.72 -5.03 15.46
C ASP A 113 15.80 -6.22 15.80
N VAL A 114 15.04 -6.13 16.88
CA VAL A 114 14.07 -7.19 17.28
C VAL A 114 12.89 -7.20 16.29
N LEU A 115 12.32 -6.03 15.99
CA LEU A 115 11.21 -5.92 15.07
C LEU A 115 11.62 -6.28 13.63
N ARG A 116 12.84 -5.92 13.20
CA ARG A 116 13.37 -6.30 11.88
C ARG A 116 13.38 -7.81 11.65
N GLN A 117 13.64 -8.59 12.68
CA GLN A 117 13.69 -10.05 12.60
C GLN A 117 12.31 -10.71 12.71
N ARG A 118 11.32 -10.03 13.27
CA ARG A 118 10.01 -10.58 13.62
C ARG A 118 8.87 -10.08 12.76
N VAL A 119 9.06 -8.99 12.02
CA VAL A 119 8.03 -8.35 11.21
C VAL A 119 8.39 -8.46 9.74
N LEU A 120 7.57 -9.19 8.99
CA LEU A 120 7.72 -9.36 7.55
C LEU A 120 7.05 -8.21 6.79
N GLY A 121 7.79 -7.58 5.90
CA GLY A 121 7.24 -6.58 4.98
C GLY A 121 6.48 -7.21 3.83
N THR A 122 5.25 -6.75 3.61
CA THR A 122 4.47 -7.02 2.40
C THR A 122 3.82 -5.74 1.91
N HIS A 123 3.58 -5.62 0.61
CA HIS A 123 2.89 -4.46 0.05
C HIS A 123 2.02 -4.85 -1.14
N PRO A 124 0.69 -4.91 -0.99
CA PRO A 124 -0.22 -5.09 -2.11
C PRO A 124 -0.29 -3.77 -2.92
N LEU A 125 -0.05 -3.85 -4.23
CA LEU A 125 -0.21 -2.72 -5.13
C LEU A 125 -1.70 -2.54 -5.46
N ALA A 126 -2.46 -2.20 -4.44
CA ALA A 126 -3.90 -1.98 -4.47
C ALA A 126 -4.27 -0.89 -3.46
N GLY A 127 -5.35 -0.17 -3.72
CA GLY A 127 -5.78 0.90 -2.83
C GLY A 127 -6.93 1.72 -3.38
N SER A 128 -7.29 2.74 -2.62
CA SER A 128 -8.30 3.74 -2.99
C SER A 128 -7.81 5.13 -2.53
N HIS A 129 -8.30 6.18 -3.19
CA HIS A 129 -8.16 7.55 -2.71
C HIS A 129 -9.04 7.86 -1.49
N GLN A 130 -9.99 6.97 -1.20
CA GLN A 130 -10.86 7.03 -0.03
C GLN A 130 -10.25 6.26 1.15
N SER A 131 -10.58 6.67 2.37
CA SER A 131 -10.11 6.09 3.63
C SER A 131 -11.25 5.50 4.46
N GLY A 132 -10.89 4.75 5.53
CA GLY A 132 -11.84 4.13 6.43
C GLY A 132 -12.42 2.81 5.90
N PHE A 133 -13.26 2.16 6.71
CA PHE A 133 -13.85 0.88 6.37
C PHE A 133 -14.81 0.95 5.17
N ASP A 134 -15.49 2.07 4.98
CA ASP A 134 -16.43 2.24 3.86
C ASP A 134 -15.78 2.18 2.48
N ALA A 135 -14.47 2.47 2.41
CA ALA A 135 -13.65 2.30 1.21
C ALA A 135 -13.22 0.84 0.97
N SER A 136 -13.50 -0.06 1.90
CA SER A 136 -13.10 -1.46 1.80
C SER A 136 -14.01 -2.26 0.87
N ARG A 137 -13.43 -3.20 0.14
CA ARG A 137 -14.17 -4.14 -0.73
C ARG A 137 -13.47 -5.50 -0.76
N PRO A 138 -14.21 -6.62 -0.78
CA PRO A 138 -13.61 -7.96 -0.68
C PRO A 138 -12.80 -8.38 -1.92
N ASP A 139 -13.00 -7.71 -3.05
CA ASP A 139 -12.32 -7.98 -4.33
C ASP A 139 -11.13 -7.05 -4.61
N LEU A 140 -10.72 -6.21 -3.62
CA LEU A 140 -9.67 -5.20 -3.80
C LEU A 140 -8.34 -5.80 -4.31
N PHE A 141 -8.03 -7.02 -3.90
CA PHE A 141 -6.76 -7.66 -4.20
C PHE A 141 -6.81 -8.62 -5.40
N VAL A 142 -7.98 -8.80 -6.00
CA VAL A 142 -8.13 -9.68 -7.17
C VAL A 142 -7.32 -9.13 -8.34
N GLY A 143 -6.38 -9.93 -8.83
CA GLY A 143 -5.49 -9.55 -9.92
C GLY A 143 -4.32 -8.64 -9.54
N CYS A 144 -4.21 -8.18 -8.29
CA CYS A 144 -3.13 -7.27 -7.90
C CYS A 144 -1.76 -7.98 -7.81
N SER A 145 -0.69 -7.19 -7.91
CA SER A 145 0.66 -7.59 -7.56
C SER A 145 0.93 -7.30 -6.09
N VAL A 146 1.70 -8.19 -5.44
CA VAL A 146 2.13 -8.01 -4.05
C VAL A 146 3.64 -8.17 -3.97
N SER A 147 4.31 -7.21 -3.35
CA SER A 147 5.73 -7.34 -2.97
C SER A 147 5.83 -8.00 -1.60
N ILE A 148 6.77 -8.95 -1.45
CA ILE A 148 7.12 -9.60 -0.19
C ILE A 148 8.62 -9.45 0.03
N GLU A 149 9.06 -9.13 1.26
CA GLU A 149 10.48 -9.00 1.62
C GLU A 149 11.27 -10.28 1.29
N ALA A 150 12.24 -10.15 0.40
CA ALA A 150 12.99 -11.29 -0.16
C ALA A 150 13.91 -11.96 0.88
N ARG A 151 14.44 -11.19 1.84
CA ARG A 151 15.41 -11.67 2.85
C ARG A 151 14.76 -12.43 4.01
N ALA A 152 13.42 -12.42 4.10
CA ALA A 152 12.71 -13.16 5.11
C ALA A 152 12.89 -14.68 4.96
N PRO A 153 12.74 -15.46 6.05
CA PRO A 153 12.78 -16.92 5.99
C PRO A 153 11.79 -17.50 4.97
N ALA A 154 12.16 -18.58 4.28
CA ALA A 154 11.35 -19.17 3.22
C ALA A 154 9.94 -19.57 3.71
N GLU A 155 9.82 -20.09 4.93
CA GLU A 155 8.54 -20.45 5.55
C GLU A 155 7.64 -19.23 5.76
N SER A 156 8.20 -18.13 6.28
CA SER A 156 7.48 -16.87 6.46
C SER A 156 6.99 -16.31 5.13
N ARG A 157 7.84 -16.37 4.08
CA ARG A 157 7.47 -15.93 2.72
C ARG A 157 6.33 -16.78 2.15
N SER A 158 6.42 -18.12 2.28
CA SER A 158 5.38 -19.03 1.81
C SER A 158 4.05 -18.79 2.53
N THR A 159 4.10 -18.50 3.82
CA THR A 159 2.90 -18.19 4.63
C THR A 159 2.28 -16.86 4.18
N ALA A 160 3.09 -15.83 3.94
CA ALA A 160 2.61 -14.55 3.42
C ALA A 160 2.08 -14.69 1.96
N GLU A 161 2.73 -15.47 1.12
CA GLU A 161 2.24 -15.77 -0.24
C GLU A 161 0.88 -16.46 -0.21
N TRP A 162 0.70 -17.46 0.66
CA TRP A 162 -0.60 -18.10 0.86
C TRP A 162 -1.69 -17.09 1.19
N LEU A 163 -1.43 -16.18 2.13
CA LEU A 163 -2.38 -15.13 2.53
C LEU A 163 -2.85 -14.32 1.32
N TRP A 164 -1.89 -13.80 0.54
CA TRP A 164 -2.18 -12.92 -0.59
C TRP A 164 -2.85 -13.67 -1.76
N ARG A 165 -2.42 -14.91 -2.03
CA ARG A 165 -3.07 -15.75 -3.05
C ARG A 165 -4.51 -16.08 -2.66
N THR A 166 -4.77 -16.34 -1.38
CA THR A 166 -6.12 -16.63 -0.87
C THR A 166 -7.10 -15.48 -1.15
N VAL A 167 -6.63 -14.24 -1.13
CA VAL A 167 -7.48 -13.06 -1.42
C VAL A 167 -7.42 -12.61 -2.89
N GLY A 168 -6.82 -13.40 -3.77
CA GLY A 168 -6.89 -13.20 -5.22
C GLY A 168 -5.71 -12.46 -5.86
N ALA A 169 -4.61 -12.22 -5.13
CA ALA A 169 -3.41 -11.65 -5.74
C ALA A 169 -2.88 -12.56 -6.86
N SER A 170 -2.68 -12.00 -8.04
CA SER A 170 -2.22 -12.76 -9.23
C SER A 170 -0.71 -12.86 -9.33
N ARG A 171 0.03 -11.87 -8.80
CA ARG A 171 1.47 -11.77 -8.93
C ARG A 171 2.12 -11.54 -7.57
N ILE A 172 3.07 -12.40 -7.21
CA ILE A 172 3.91 -12.25 -6.03
C ILE A 172 5.34 -11.96 -6.49
N GLU A 173 5.93 -10.91 -5.93
CA GLU A 173 7.28 -10.49 -6.25
C GLU A 173 8.11 -10.38 -4.98
N TYR A 174 9.26 -11.03 -4.98
CA TYR A 174 10.19 -10.97 -3.87
C TYR A 174 11.22 -9.88 -4.13
N ARG A 175 11.24 -8.84 -3.26
CA ARG A 175 12.18 -7.72 -3.33
C ARG A 175 12.75 -7.44 -1.95
N ASP A 176 13.99 -7.02 -1.89
CA ASP A 176 14.48 -6.42 -0.65
C ASP A 176 13.88 -5.02 -0.43
N ALA A 177 13.91 -4.55 0.81
CA ALA A 177 13.27 -3.29 1.21
C ALA A 177 13.78 -2.07 0.40
N GLU A 178 15.09 -2.01 0.11
CA GLU A 178 15.67 -0.92 -0.67
C GLU A 178 15.23 -0.94 -2.14
N GLN A 179 15.19 -2.13 -2.74
CA GLN A 179 14.70 -2.30 -4.12
C GLN A 179 13.22 -1.94 -4.21
N HIS A 180 12.43 -2.35 -3.21
CA HIS A 180 11.01 -2.01 -3.13
C HIS A 180 10.83 -0.50 -3.06
N ASP A 181 11.42 0.19 -2.09
CA ASP A 181 11.18 1.61 -1.86
C ASP A 181 11.68 2.47 -3.03
N ARG A 182 12.82 2.09 -3.66
CA ARG A 182 13.27 2.74 -4.90
C ARG A 182 12.28 2.55 -6.05
N LEU A 183 11.70 1.34 -6.22
CA LEU A 183 10.69 1.10 -7.25
C LEU A 183 9.43 1.93 -6.99
N MET A 184 8.97 1.98 -5.74
CA MET A 184 7.76 2.75 -5.37
C MET A 184 7.91 4.24 -5.67
N ALA A 185 9.11 4.80 -5.54
CA ALA A 185 9.36 6.19 -5.93
C ALA A 185 8.98 6.47 -7.39
N TRP A 186 9.21 5.52 -8.29
CA TRP A 186 8.91 5.66 -9.73
C TRP A 186 7.46 5.29 -10.08
N VAL A 187 6.96 4.17 -9.55
CA VAL A 187 5.68 3.61 -10.04
C VAL A 187 4.46 4.06 -9.24
N SER A 188 4.68 4.64 -8.06
CA SER A 188 3.63 5.11 -7.16
C SER A 188 3.79 6.59 -6.80
N HIS A 189 4.96 6.96 -6.23
CA HIS A 189 5.14 8.29 -5.67
C HIS A 189 5.25 9.36 -6.76
N LEU A 190 6.07 9.14 -7.79
CA LEU A 190 6.23 10.09 -8.89
C LEU A 190 4.90 10.39 -9.61
N PRO A 191 4.07 9.42 -10.00
CA PRO A 191 2.74 9.70 -10.56
C PRO A 191 1.86 10.57 -9.66
N GLN A 192 1.83 10.29 -8.37
CA GLN A 192 1.05 11.09 -7.40
C GLN A 192 1.56 12.53 -7.33
N LEU A 193 2.87 12.71 -7.16
CA LEU A 193 3.50 14.02 -7.04
C LEU A 193 3.33 14.84 -8.32
N THR A 194 3.46 14.18 -9.48
CA THR A 194 3.22 14.80 -10.79
C THR A 194 1.79 15.30 -10.95
N ALA A 195 0.81 14.46 -10.62
CA ALA A 195 -0.59 14.84 -10.67
C ALA A 195 -0.91 16.02 -9.74
N THR A 196 -0.32 15.99 -8.53
CA THR A 196 -0.49 17.07 -7.55
C THR A 196 0.14 18.37 -8.03
N ALA A 197 1.37 18.32 -8.57
CA ALA A 197 2.05 19.49 -9.10
C ALA A 197 1.31 20.09 -10.31
N LEU A 198 0.85 19.24 -11.24
CA LEU A 198 0.06 19.68 -12.40
C LEU A 198 -1.24 20.36 -11.95
N ALA A 199 -1.99 19.77 -11.02
CA ALA A 199 -3.23 20.35 -10.52
C ALA A 199 -2.99 21.70 -9.81
N ALA A 200 -1.92 21.81 -9.02
CA ALA A 200 -1.53 23.06 -8.37
C ALA A 200 -1.16 24.14 -9.39
N THR A 201 -0.40 23.79 -10.43
CA THR A 201 -0.03 24.72 -11.52
C THR A 201 -1.27 25.21 -12.27
N LEU A 202 -2.21 24.34 -12.61
CA LEU A 202 -3.47 24.73 -13.26
C LEU A 202 -4.27 25.71 -12.39
N ALA A 203 -4.37 25.42 -11.09
CA ALA A 203 -5.08 26.30 -10.15
C ALA A 203 -4.40 27.67 -10.00
N GLU A 204 -3.07 27.73 -9.90
CA GLU A 204 -2.29 28.96 -9.81
C GLU A 204 -2.48 29.87 -11.05
N HIS A 205 -2.65 29.25 -12.25
CA HIS A 205 -2.88 29.98 -13.49
C HIS A 205 -4.38 30.24 -13.77
N GLY A 206 -5.24 30.04 -12.79
CA GLY A 206 -6.67 30.39 -12.88
C GLY A 206 -7.46 29.51 -13.85
N VAL A 207 -7.00 28.30 -14.16
CA VAL A 207 -7.74 27.37 -15.02
C VAL A 207 -8.97 26.87 -14.27
N ASP A 208 -10.16 27.20 -14.79
CA ASP A 208 -11.43 26.73 -14.20
C ASP A 208 -11.61 25.23 -14.39
N GLY A 209 -11.81 24.50 -13.29
CA GLY A 209 -12.08 23.06 -13.31
C GLY A 209 -13.31 22.65 -14.13
N ALA A 210 -14.24 23.56 -14.37
CA ALA A 210 -15.41 23.31 -15.23
C ALA A 210 -15.03 23.23 -16.72
N THR A 211 -13.90 23.84 -17.12
CA THR A 211 -13.46 23.89 -18.54
C THR A 211 -12.52 22.75 -18.92
N VAL A 212 -12.03 21.94 -17.97
CA VAL A 212 -11.05 20.89 -18.24
C VAL A 212 -11.69 19.67 -18.92
N GLY A 213 -11.05 19.20 -19.97
CA GLY A 213 -11.44 18.00 -20.71
C GLY A 213 -10.98 16.69 -20.01
N PRO A 214 -11.28 15.51 -20.60
CA PRO A 214 -10.91 14.21 -20.07
C PRO A 214 -9.41 14.07 -19.78
N GLY A 215 -8.55 14.53 -20.67
CA GLY A 215 -7.09 14.42 -20.51
C GLY A 215 -6.59 15.06 -19.22
N ALA A 216 -7.02 16.30 -18.90
CA ALA A 216 -6.63 16.96 -17.66
C ALA A 216 -7.23 16.25 -16.43
N ARG A 217 -8.49 15.79 -16.50
CA ARG A 217 -9.14 15.04 -15.42
C ARG A 217 -8.41 13.73 -15.11
N ASP A 218 -8.05 12.97 -16.14
CA ASP A 218 -7.36 11.69 -15.98
C ASP A 218 -5.94 11.90 -15.41
N THR A 219 -5.22 12.89 -15.93
CA THR A 219 -3.84 13.18 -15.51
C THR A 219 -3.77 13.72 -14.09
N THR A 220 -4.78 14.51 -13.64
CA THR A 220 -4.84 15.09 -12.29
C THR A 220 -5.64 14.24 -11.29
N ARG A 221 -6.19 13.11 -11.68
CA ARG A 221 -7.08 12.28 -10.83
C ARG A 221 -6.46 11.93 -9.47
N LEU A 222 -5.16 11.63 -9.44
CA LEU A 222 -4.46 11.28 -8.21
C LEU A 222 -4.35 12.46 -7.23
N ALA A 223 -4.39 13.71 -7.71
CA ALA A 223 -4.35 14.90 -6.86
C ALA A 223 -5.55 15.02 -5.90
N ALA A 224 -6.61 14.23 -6.10
CA ALA A 224 -7.74 14.14 -5.17
C ALA A 224 -7.38 13.49 -3.83
N SER A 225 -6.24 12.81 -3.72
CA SER A 225 -5.77 12.22 -2.47
C SER A 225 -5.37 13.28 -1.46
N SER A 226 -5.80 13.14 -0.20
CA SER A 226 -5.40 14.07 0.87
C SER A 226 -3.92 13.90 1.24
N TYR A 227 -3.25 14.99 1.65
CA TYR A 227 -1.88 14.92 2.16
C TYR A 227 -1.74 14.00 3.38
N ALA A 228 -2.80 13.87 4.19
CA ALA A 228 -2.79 12.97 5.35
C ALA A 228 -2.51 11.51 4.99
N LEU A 229 -2.98 11.03 3.83
CA LEU A 229 -2.69 9.68 3.33
C LEU A 229 -1.22 9.53 2.87
N TRP A 230 -0.60 10.62 2.44
CA TRP A 230 0.75 10.64 1.88
C TRP A 230 1.82 11.08 2.87
N HIS A 231 1.42 11.67 3.99
CA HIS A 231 2.33 12.26 4.99
C HIS A 231 3.47 11.32 5.39
N ASP A 232 3.15 10.09 5.77
CA ASP A 232 4.14 9.12 6.23
C ASP A 232 5.08 8.67 5.09
N LEU A 233 4.55 8.49 3.87
CA LEU A 233 5.32 8.12 2.69
C LEU A 233 6.31 9.22 2.30
N VAL A 234 5.84 10.47 2.27
CA VAL A 234 6.68 11.65 1.96
C VAL A 234 7.80 11.80 2.99
N ARG A 235 7.51 11.60 4.26
CA ARG A 235 8.53 11.69 5.32
C ARG A 235 9.49 10.51 5.36
N GLY A 236 9.04 9.33 4.97
CA GLY A 236 9.81 8.10 5.03
C GLY A 236 10.70 7.83 3.80
N SER A 237 10.44 8.51 2.66
CA SER A 237 11.20 8.33 1.41
C SER A 237 11.46 9.66 0.66
N PRO A 238 11.90 10.74 1.34
CA PRO A 238 12.01 12.06 0.70
C PRO A 238 13.11 12.10 -0.36
N ARG A 239 14.20 11.37 -0.18
CA ARG A 239 15.34 11.37 -1.13
C ARG A 239 14.99 10.69 -2.44
N GLU A 240 14.36 9.54 -2.37
CA GLU A 240 13.91 8.76 -3.54
C GLU A 240 12.84 9.54 -4.32
N MET A 241 11.91 10.20 -3.61
CA MET A 241 10.91 11.06 -4.25
C MET A 241 11.53 12.28 -4.92
N ALA A 242 12.46 12.97 -4.25
CA ALA A 242 13.18 14.10 -4.83
C ALA A 242 13.97 13.68 -6.08
N PHE A 243 14.69 12.57 -6.02
CA PHE A 243 15.44 12.05 -7.16
C PHE A 243 14.55 11.75 -8.37
N ALA A 244 13.38 11.14 -8.14
CA ALA A 244 12.43 10.85 -9.22
C ALA A 244 11.82 12.14 -9.80
N LEU A 245 11.53 13.13 -8.95
CA LEU A 245 11.04 14.45 -9.38
C LEU A 245 12.08 15.22 -10.18
N ASP A 246 13.35 15.19 -9.78
CA ASP A 246 14.45 15.85 -10.51
C ASP A 246 14.56 15.29 -11.94
N ALA A 247 14.46 13.97 -12.09
CA ALA A 247 14.49 13.34 -13.41
C ALA A 247 13.29 13.75 -14.28
N LEU A 248 12.09 13.85 -13.71
CA LEU A 248 10.91 14.33 -14.42
C LEU A 248 11.06 15.81 -14.78
N ALA A 249 11.54 16.64 -13.85
CA ALA A 249 11.76 18.06 -14.10
C ALA A 249 12.76 18.27 -15.25
N GLN A 250 13.82 17.47 -15.31
CA GLN A 250 14.77 17.52 -16.43
C GLN A 250 14.08 17.18 -17.78
N THR A 251 13.27 16.13 -17.82
CA THR A 251 12.52 15.76 -19.02
C THR A 251 11.54 16.87 -19.46
N LEU A 252 10.90 17.55 -18.51
CA LEU A 252 10.02 18.69 -18.81
C LEU A 252 10.80 19.88 -19.33
N MET A 253 12.00 20.16 -18.81
CA MET A 253 12.89 21.21 -19.33
C MET A 253 13.37 20.86 -20.73
N ASP A 254 13.73 19.62 -21.00
CA ASP A 254 14.15 19.18 -22.34
C ASP A 254 13.02 19.34 -23.38
N LEU A 255 11.79 19.00 -23.00
CA LEU A 255 10.62 19.21 -23.86
C LEU A 255 10.35 20.70 -24.09
N ARG A 256 10.40 21.53 -23.04
CA ARG A 256 10.26 22.99 -23.16
C ARG A 256 11.30 23.57 -24.11
N ASP A 257 12.56 23.16 -23.98
CA ASP A 257 13.66 23.71 -24.79
C ASP A 257 13.54 23.30 -26.25
N ALA A 258 13.10 22.07 -26.53
CA ALA A 258 12.79 21.61 -27.87
C ALA A 258 11.66 22.46 -28.53
N LEU A 259 10.58 22.71 -27.78
CA LEU A 259 9.47 23.55 -28.25
C LEU A 259 9.90 25.01 -28.47
N ALA A 260 10.71 25.57 -27.54
CA ALA A 260 11.19 26.96 -27.67
C ALA A 260 12.16 27.16 -28.82
N ALA A 261 12.90 26.13 -29.22
CA ALA A 261 13.83 26.13 -30.33
C ALA A 261 13.18 25.71 -31.67
N ASP A 262 11.87 25.40 -31.69
CA ASP A 262 11.16 24.80 -32.84
C ASP A 262 11.87 23.51 -33.37
N ASP A 263 12.47 22.75 -32.44
CA ASP A 263 13.16 21.49 -32.74
C ASP A 263 12.14 20.32 -32.69
N GLY A 264 11.46 20.13 -33.82
CA GLY A 264 10.44 19.09 -33.96
C GLY A 264 10.98 17.69 -33.78
N ASP A 265 12.19 17.39 -34.24
CA ASP A 265 12.80 16.06 -34.15
C ASP A 265 13.06 15.66 -32.68
N ARG A 266 13.58 16.59 -31.88
CA ARG A 266 13.80 16.38 -30.45
C ARG A 266 12.47 16.21 -29.69
N ALA A 267 11.46 17.02 -30.00
CA ALA A 267 10.14 16.90 -29.43
C ALA A 267 9.48 15.54 -29.77
N GLU A 268 9.56 15.11 -31.04
CA GLU A 268 9.04 13.83 -31.53
C GLU A 268 9.74 12.64 -30.81
N ALA A 269 11.07 12.70 -30.64
CA ALA A 269 11.81 11.66 -29.95
C ALA A 269 11.33 11.44 -28.50
N LEU A 270 11.08 12.53 -27.74
CA LEU A 270 10.54 12.46 -26.39
C LEU A 270 9.10 11.89 -26.38
N TRP A 271 8.28 12.33 -27.32
CA TRP A 271 6.89 11.85 -27.48
C TRP A 271 6.84 10.34 -27.75
N GLU A 272 7.65 9.89 -28.71
CA GLU A 272 7.72 8.48 -29.10
C GLU A 272 8.25 7.59 -27.97
N ALA A 273 9.24 8.07 -27.20
CA ALA A 273 9.72 7.35 -26.01
C ALA A 273 8.58 7.10 -24.98
N GLY A 274 7.76 8.12 -24.74
CA GLY A 274 6.59 8.00 -23.87
C GLY A 274 5.55 7.02 -24.42
N ARG A 275 5.23 7.12 -25.70
CA ARG A 275 4.27 6.24 -26.40
C ARG A 275 4.72 4.77 -26.34
N LEU A 276 5.98 4.51 -26.60
CA LEU A 276 6.54 3.16 -26.55
C LEU A 276 6.53 2.57 -25.13
N TRP A 277 6.82 3.38 -24.12
CA TRP A 277 6.72 2.94 -22.73
C TRP A 277 5.26 2.56 -22.37
N ARG A 278 4.29 3.41 -22.72
CA ARG A 278 2.86 3.17 -22.48
C ARG A 278 2.38 1.86 -23.12
N ALA A 279 2.74 1.64 -24.39
CA ALA A 279 2.38 0.43 -25.11
C ALA A 279 2.96 -0.85 -24.49
N ARG A 280 4.15 -0.77 -23.87
CA ARG A 280 4.71 -1.90 -23.11
C ARG A 280 3.97 -2.15 -21.79
N ALA A 281 3.61 -1.09 -21.07
CA ALA A 281 2.88 -1.19 -19.82
C ALA A 281 1.50 -1.84 -19.99
N GLU A 282 0.79 -1.53 -21.08
CA GLU A 282 -0.51 -2.14 -21.40
C GLU A 282 -0.44 -3.62 -21.72
N ARG A 283 0.67 -4.10 -22.31
CA ARG A 283 0.86 -5.53 -22.59
C ARG A 283 1.25 -6.36 -21.37
N ALA A 284 1.63 -5.71 -20.29
CA ALA A 284 2.08 -6.37 -19.06
C ALA A 284 0.95 -6.57 -18.02
N THR A 285 -0.22 -5.96 -18.28
CA THR A 285 -1.45 -6.10 -17.49
C THR A 285 -2.36 -7.15 -18.09
#